data_8a712fe7526b04759cb09af50854fee9
#
_entry.id   8a712fe7526b04759cb09af50854fee9
#
_cell.length_a   1.000
_cell.length_b   1.000
_cell.length_c   1.000
_cell.angle_alpha   90.00
_cell.angle_beta   90.00
_cell.angle_gamma   90.00
#
_symmetry.space_group_name_H-M   'P 1'
#
loop_
_entity.id
_entity.type
_entity.pdbx_description
1 polymer ?
#
loop_
_entity_poly.entity_id
_entity_poly.type
_entity_poly.pdbx_seq_one_letter_code
_entity_poly.pdbx_strand_id
1 'polypeptide(L)'
;PRVHSLIYARRRNAAVQIMLFFCTVLPQLLRRTQDALSLLVRGHRRRLRRALGRRLHSETLAIGLRRDLDCTFVHPTATIPLVIRPLRSDDDLSILNIDQPGLTSDVVFERLSQRRLISAGLPTCWVAIAPDGKVCYMQWLVAPSDNDRIRAQWDDLFPQLGPDEALLEGAFTGDAYRGQGIMAHAMSRIALAARDFGARWVHTFVGVTNTPSLKGCKKAGFVPFQQRSEVWRLLRRRVVFTPLA
;
A
#
# COMPACT_ATOMS: atom_id res chain seq x y z
N PRO A 1 -44.83 20.21 -1.58
CA PRO A 1 -44.32 18.85 -1.62
C PRO A 1 -42.81 18.74 -1.91
N ARG A 2 -42.25 19.63 -2.77
CA ARG A 2 -40.82 19.55 -3.17
C ARG A 2 -39.81 19.89 -2.05
N VAL A 3 -40.17 20.73 -1.10
CA VAL A 3 -39.25 21.14 0.01
C VAL A 3 -39.03 20.01 1.03
N HIS A 4 -40.08 19.23 1.34
CA HIS A 4 -39.95 18.08 2.24
C HIS A 4 -39.06 16.95 1.70
N SER A 5 -39.05 16.75 0.39
CA SER A 5 -38.21 15.71 -0.23
C SER A 5 -36.72 16.07 -0.21
N LEU A 6 -36.39 17.35 -0.34
CA LEU A 6 -34.99 17.84 -0.28
C LEU A 6 -34.42 17.79 1.15
N ILE A 7 -35.22 18.04 2.16
CA ILE A 7 -34.81 17.94 3.57
C ILE A 7 -34.57 16.47 3.95
N TYR A 8 -35.43 15.56 3.48
CA TYR A 8 -35.30 14.13 3.72
C TYR A 8 -34.06 13.52 3.04
N ALA A 9 -33.77 13.92 1.80
CA ALA A 9 -32.57 13.51 1.09
C ALA A 9 -31.28 14.02 1.76
N ARG A 10 -31.28 15.26 2.25
CA ARG A 10 -30.13 15.84 2.98
C ARG A 10 -29.85 15.13 4.33
N ARG A 11 -30.91 14.77 5.07
CA ARG A 11 -30.79 14.03 6.34
C ARG A 11 -30.32 12.58 6.11
N ARG A 12 -30.77 11.93 5.03
CA ARG A 12 -30.35 10.58 4.67
C ARG A 12 -28.86 10.55 4.26
N ASN A 13 -28.40 11.54 3.52
CA ASN A 13 -26.98 11.70 3.19
C ASN A 13 -26.11 11.98 4.42
N ALA A 14 -26.58 12.80 5.37
CA ALA A 14 -25.84 13.07 6.61
C ALA A 14 -25.75 11.80 7.49
N ALA A 15 -26.81 11.02 7.63
CA ALA A 15 -26.80 9.79 8.41
C ALA A 15 -25.87 8.73 7.79
N VAL A 16 -25.86 8.60 6.45
CA VAL A 16 -24.94 7.72 5.72
C VAL A 16 -23.50 8.19 5.88
N GLN A 17 -23.21 9.49 5.82
CA GLN A 17 -21.88 10.03 6.04
C GLN A 17 -21.41 9.83 7.50
N ILE A 18 -22.28 10.01 8.48
CA ILE A 18 -21.98 9.75 9.89
C ILE A 18 -21.70 8.25 10.09
N MET A 19 -22.52 7.37 9.53
CA MET A 19 -22.34 5.92 9.61
C MET A 19 -21.02 5.47 8.94
N LEU A 20 -20.67 6.03 7.77
CA LEU A 20 -19.39 5.81 7.10
C LEU A 20 -18.22 6.32 7.96
N PHE A 21 -18.36 7.47 8.61
CA PHE A 21 -17.35 7.99 9.53
C PHE A 21 -17.09 7.03 10.69
N PHE A 22 -18.14 6.54 11.35
CA PHE A 22 -17.99 5.60 12.45
C PHE A 22 -17.46 4.24 12.01
N CYS A 23 -17.87 3.74 10.86
CA CYS A 23 -17.46 2.41 10.37
C CYS A 23 -16.07 2.40 9.74
N THR A 24 -15.59 3.50 9.14
CA THR A 24 -14.33 3.51 8.39
C THR A 24 -13.26 4.40 9.01
N VAL A 25 -13.59 5.63 9.38
CA VAL A 25 -12.60 6.63 9.84
C VAL A 25 -12.21 6.43 11.30
N LEU A 26 -13.18 6.20 12.17
CA LEU A 26 -12.93 6.03 13.61
C LEU A 26 -12.03 4.82 13.93
N PRO A 27 -12.25 3.63 13.36
CA PRO A 27 -11.34 2.49 13.58
C PRO A 27 -9.92 2.76 13.09
N GLN A 28 -9.76 3.49 11.98
CA GLN A 28 -8.43 3.86 11.47
C GLN A 28 -7.70 4.85 12.38
N LEU A 29 -8.42 5.84 12.93
CA LEU A 29 -7.87 6.77 13.89
C LEU A 29 -7.43 6.06 15.17
N LEU A 30 -8.26 5.16 15.70
CA LEU A 30 -7.93 4.35 16.88
C LEU A 30 -6.70 3.48 16.65
N ARG A 31 -6.58 2.83 15.47
CA ARG A 31 -5.40 2.03 15.12
C ARG A 31 -4.14 2.90 15.00
N ARG A 32 -4.23 4.07 14.37
CA ARG A 32 -3.11 5.02 14.27
C ARG A 32 -2.64 5.51 15.65
N THR A 33 -3.57 5.71 16.58
CA THR A 33 -3.22 6.08 17.97
C THR A 33 -2.58 4.91 18.73
N GLN A 34 -3.07 3.69 18.55
CA GLN A 34 -2.47 2.49 19.15
C GLN A 34 -1.05 2.26 18.65
N ASP A 35 -0.80 2.42 17.35
CA ASP A 35 0.55 2.31 16.78
C ASP A 35 1.47 3.41 17.32
N ALA A 36 0.97 4.64 17.42
CA ALA A 36 1.73 5.74 18.01
C ALA A 36 2.09 5.45 19.48
N LEU A 37 1.14 4.89 20.25
CA LEU A 37 1.37 4.47 21.62
C LEU A 37 2.40 3.34 21.71
N SER A 38 2.29 2.34 20.83
CA SER A 38 3.23 1.23 20.73
C SER A 38 4.66 1.73 20.44
N LEU A 39 4.81 2.69 19.53
CA LEU A 39 6.09 3.32 19.23
C LEU A 39 6.63 4.14 20.43
N LEU A 40 5.76 4.80 21.20
CA LEU A 40 6.15 5.55 22.41
C LEU A 40 6.65 4.61 23.50
N VAL A 41 5.90 3.55 23.80
CA VAL A 41 6.24 2.55 24.83
C VAL A 41 7.57 1.85 24.49
N ARG A 42 7.83 1.59 23.21
CA ARG A 42 9.08 0.99 22.70
C ARG A 42 10.24 1.98 22.58
N GLY A 43 10.08 3.21 23.05
CA GLY A 43 11.16 4.22 23.05
C GLY A 43 11.42 4.92 21.72
N HIS A 44 10.59 4.69 20.70
CA HIS A 44 10.77 5.27 19.35
C HIS A 44 10.26 6.73 19.22
N ARG A 45 10.42 7.55 20.25
CA ARG A 45 9.94 8.96 20.31
C ARG A 45 10.45 9.83 19.17
N ARG A 46 11.73 9.61 18.74
CA ARG A 46 12.32 10.36 17.60
C ARG A 46 11.55 10.12 16.29
N ARG A 47 11.05 8.91 16.08
CA ARG A 47 10.25 8.57 14.89
C ARG A 47 8.92 9.31 14.86
N LEU A 48 8.23 9.36 16.01
CA LEU A 48 6.98 10.11 16.13
C LEU A 48 7.16 11.61 15.91
N ARG A 49 8.21 12.19 16.48
CA ARG A 49 8.54 13.61 16.22
C ARG A 49 8.80 13.88 14.75
N ARG A 50 9.54 12.98 14.06
CA ARG A 50 9.77 13.09 12.61
C ARG A 50 8.46 12.97 11.83
N ALA A 51 7.57 12.04 12.20
CA ALA A 51 6.29 11.87 11.53
C ALA A 51 5.39 13.10 11.68
N LEU A 52 5.37 13.72 12.87
CA LEU A 52 4.65 14.97 13.10
C LEU A 52 5.29 16.14 12.34
N GLY A 53 6.64 16.27 12.39
CA GLY A 53 7.37 17.30 11.66
C GLY A 53 7.11 17.23 10.15
N ARG A 54 7.02 16.03 9.57
CA ARG A 54 6.66 15.84 8.15
C ARG A 54 5.28 16.41 7.83
N ARG A 55 4.29 16.26 8.71
CA ARG A 55 2.94 16.81 8.50
C ARG A 55 2.90 18.33 8.63
N LEU A 56 3.83 18.93 9.37
CA LEU A 56 3.97 20.38 9.46
C LEU A 56 4.61 20.95 8.19
N HIS A 57 5.68 20.30 7.73
CA HIS A 57 6.40 20.74 6.53
C HIS A 57 7.17 19.56 5.92
N SER A 58 6.75 19.09 4.77
CA SER A 58 7.53 18.15 3.96
C SER A 58 7.11 18.22 2.50
N GLU A 59 8.03 17.77 1.66
CA GLU A 59 7.77 17.47 0.27
C GLU A 59 8.39 16.12 -0.05
N THR A 60 7.63 15.23 -0.65
CA THR A 60 8.09 13.91 -1.05
C THR A 60 7.69 13.65 -2.50
N LEU A 61 8.60 13.04 -3.23
CA LEU A 61 8.40 12.67 -4.61
C LEU A 61 8.37 11.15 -4.75
N ALA A 62 7.47 10.64 -5.56
CA ALA A 62 7.42 9.25 -5.94
C ALA A 62 7.26 9.12 -7.46
N ILE A 63 7.88 8.10 -8.02
CA ILE A 63 7.68 7.71 -9.40
C ILE A 63 6.50 6.76 -9.46
N GLY A 64 5.50 7.11 -10.26
CA GLY A 64 4.46 6.21 -10.71
C GLY A 64 5.01 5.37 -11.85
N LEU A 65 5.00 4.06 -11.65
CA LEU A 65 5.41 3.09 -12.64
C LEU A 65 4.19 2.28 -13.08
N ARG A 66 4.14 1.91 -14.35
CA ARG A 66 3.08 1.06 -14.89
C ARG A 66 3.64 -0.10 -15.70
N ARG A 67 2.88 -1.17 -15.75
CA ARG A 67 3.15 -2.32 -16.62
C ARG A 67 1.94 -2.57 -17.50
N ASP A 68 2.18 -2.71 -18.82
CA ASP A 68 1.19 -3.19 -19.78
C ASP A 68 1.19 -4.73 -19.75
N LEU A 69 0.06 -5.31 -19.39
CA LEU A 69 -0.09 -6.77 -19.33
C LEU A 69 -0.27 -7.40 -20.73
N ASP A 70 -0.63 -6.62 -21.75
CA ASP A 70 -0.75 -7.12 -23.12
C ASP A 70 0.62 -7.29 -23.79
N CYS A 71 1.65 -6.61 -23.25
CA CYS A 71 3.01 -6.77 -23.74
C CYS A 71 3.63 -8.08 -23.25
N THR A 72 4.31 -8.79 -24.15
CA THR A 72 5.12 -9.97 -23.81
C THR A 72 6.24 -9.57 -22.85
N PHE A 73 6.39 -10.35 -21.78
CA PHE A 73 7.39 -10.07 -20.76
C PHE A 73 8.00 -11.36 -20.21
N VAL A 74 9.33 -11.41 -20.17
CA VAL A 74 10.06 -12.51 -19.54
C VAL A 74 10.14 -12.27 -18.04
N HIS A 75 9.45 -13.12 -17.27
CA HIS A 75 9.38 -12.96 -15.81
C HIS A 75 10.74 -13.22 -15.15
N PRO A 76 11.20 -12.33 -14.29
CA PRO A 76 12.41 -12.59 -13.51
C PRO A 76 12.17 -13.76 -12.56
N THR A 77 13.23 -14.49 -12.23
CA THR A 77 13.22 -15.58 -11.25
C THR A 77 13.90 -15.14 -9.97
N ALA A 78 13.37 -15.58 -8.82
CA ALA A 78 14.06 -15.47 -7.53
C ALA A 78 15.15 -16.56 -7.45
N THR A 79 16.13 -16.37 -6.57
CA THR A 79 17.20 -17.37 -6.32
C THR A 79 16.71 -18.59 -5.52
N ILE A 80 15.52 -18.50 -4.92
CA ILE A 80 14.86 -19.60 -4.22
C ILE A 80 13.50 -19.89 -4.85
N PRO A 81 13.01 -21.12 -4.82
CA PRO A 81 11.65 -21.44 -5.25
C PRO A 81 10.62 -20.75 -4.37
N LEU A 82 9.53 -20.27 -4.98
CA LEU A 82 8.48 -19.54 -4.28
C LEU A 82 7.10 -20.06 -4.68
N VAL A 83 6.20 -20.15 -3.70
CA VAL A 83 4.76 -20.31 -3.94
C VAL A 83 4.10 -18.94 -3.78
N ILE A 84 3.52 -18.41 -4.87
CA ILE A 84 2.88 -17.08 -4.87
C ILE A 84 1.36 -17.29 -4.96
N ARG A 85 0.63 -16.77 -3.97
CA ARG A 85 -0.82 -16.93 -3.84
C ARG A 85 -1.44 -15.85 -2.94
N PRO A 86 -2.75 -15.69 -2.93
CA PRO A 86 -3.44 -14.88 -1.92
C PRO A 86 -3.11 -15.34 -0.50
N LEU A 87 -3.05 -14.38 0.44
CA LEU A 87 -2.85 -14.60 1.87
C LEU A 87 -4.01 -15.45 2.42
N ARG A 88 -3.68 -16.40 3.29
CA ARG A 88 -4.63 -17.23 4.03
C ARG A 88 -4.56 -16.93 5.52
N SER A 89 -5.60 -17.31 6.25
CA SER A 89 -5.70 -17.07 7.70
C SER A 89 -4.69 -17.88 8.54
N ASP A 90 -4.19 -18.98 7.98
CA ASP A 90 -3.23 -19.91 8.59
C ASP A 90 -1.78 -19.61 8.22
N ASP A 91 -1.52 -18.57 7.43
CA ASP A 91 -0.16 -18.17 7.04
C ASP A 91 0.66 -17.64 8.22
N ASP A 92 1.93 -18.07 8.29
CA ASP A 92 2.89 -17.53 9.25
C ASP A 92 3.33 -16.12 8.88
N LEU A 93 2.80 -15.14 9.61
CA LEU A 93 3.14 -13.72 9.48
C LEU A 93 4.27 -13.27 10.43
N SER A 94 5.15 -14.18 10.85
CA SER A 94 6.32 -13.86 11.69
C SER A 94 7.23 -12.79 11.08
N ILE A 95 7.22 -12.64 9.76
CA ILE A 95 7.89 -11.55 9.02
C ILE A 95 7.46 -10.15 9.52
N LEU A 96 6.27 -10.02 10.12
CA LEU A 96 5.73 -8.78 10.69
C LEU A 96 5.94 -8.67 12.21
N ASN A 97 6.68 -9.60 12.84
CA ASN A 97 6.91 -9.55 14.28
C ASN A 97 7.76 -8.33 14.66
N ILE A 98 7.21 -7.47 15.55
CA ILE A 98 7.85 -6.23 16.03
C ILE A 98 8.53 -6.42 17.40
N ASP A 99 8.46 -7.61 17.98
CA ASP A 99 8.99 -7.92 19.31
C ASP A 99 10.43 -8.47 19.24
N GLN A 100 10.99 -8.62 18.05
CA GLN A 100 12.37 -9.05 17.86
C GLN A 100 13.35 -8.00 18.40
N PRO A 101 14.38 -8.38 19.18
CA PRO A 101 15.39 -7.46 19.65
C PRO A 101 16.21 -6.88 18.48
N GLY A 102 16.71 -5.64 18.64
CA GLY A 102 17.59 -5.01 17.66
C GLY A 102 16.90 -4.38 16.44
N LEU A 103 15.55 -4.40 16.37
CA LEU A 103 14.83 -3.74 15.27
C LEU A 103 15.01 -2.22 15.31
N THR A 104 15.32 -1.64 14.16
CA THR A 104 15.33 -0.18 14.01
C THR A 104 13.91 0.38 14.03
N SER A 105 13.76 1.65 14.40
CA SER A 105 12.45 2.34 14.39
C SER A 105 11.78 2.32 13.02
N ASP A 106 12.57 2.29 11.94
CA ASP A 106 12.05 2.30 10.57
C ASP A 106 11.47 0.92 10.21
N VAL A 107 12.13 -0.17 10.59
CA VAL A 107 11.63 -1.54 10.40
C VAL A 107 10.36 -1.77 11.23
N VAL A 108 10.34 -1.35 12.50
CA VAL A 108 9.13 -1.46 13.33
C VAL A 108 7.97 -0.71 12.70
N PHE A 109 8.19 0.52 12.21
CA PHE A 109 7.15 1.30 11.55
C PHE A 109 6.66 0.65 10.24
N GLU A 110 7.57 0.09 9.45
CA GLU A 110 7.24 -0.64 8.22
C GLU A 110 6.35 -1.84 8.53
N ARG A 111 6.74 -2.70 9.48
CA ARG A 111 5.96 -3.87 9.91
C ARG A 111 4.59 -3.48 10.48
N LEU A 112 4.51 -2.43 11.31
CA LEU A 112 3.23 -1.89 11.79
C LEU A 112 2.36 -1.38 10.65
N SER A 113 2.96 -0.79 9.62
CA SER A 113 2.22 -0.33 8.44
C SER A 113 1.59 -1.50 7.68
N GLN A 114 2.32 -2.61 7.52
CA GLN A 114 1.80 -3.83 6.90
C GLN A 114 0.66 -4.45 7.74
N ARG A 115 0.83 -4.55 9.07
CA ARG A 115 -0.24 -5.02 9.98
C ARG A 115 -1.51 -4.19 9.84
N ARG A 116 -1.38 -2.86 9.68
CA ARG A 116 -2.54 -1.97 9.46
C ARG A 116 -3.26 -2.28 8.16
N LEU A 117 -2.55 -2.54 7.07
CA LEU A 117 -3.16 -2.88 5.78
C LEU A 117 -3.96 -4.18 5.87
N ILE A 118 -3.41 -5.22 6.54
CA ILE A 118 -4.14 -6.46 6.82
C ILE A 118 -5.41 -6.17 7.64
N SER A 119 -5.25 -5.43 8.73
CA SER A 119 -6.38 -5.11 9.63
C SER A 119 -7.41 -4.16 9.02
N ALA A 120 -7.03 -3.38 8.01
CA ALA A 120 -7.96 -2.50 7.28
C ALA A 120 -8.89 -3.28 6.35
N GLY A 121 -8.67 -4.59 6.19
CA GLY A 121 -9.48 -5.42 5.30
C GLY A 121 -9.35 -5.01 3.84
N LEU A 122 -8.18 -4.48 3.44
CA LEU A 122 -7.90 -4.26 2.03
C LEU A 122 -7.97 -5.60 1.30
N PRO A 123 -8.68 -5.67 0.19
CA PRO A 123 -8.81 -6.91 -0.55
C PRO A 123 -7.46 -7.36 -1.09
N THR A 124 -7.35 -8.65 -1.22
CA THR A 124 -6.32 -9.38 -1.95
C THR A 124 -4.88 -9.00 -1.63
N CYS A 125 -4.51 -9.25 -0.36
CA CYS A 125 -3.10 -9.38 -0.02
C CYS A 125 -2.56 -10.66 -0.67
N TRP A 126 -1.49 -10.54 -1.45
CA TRP A 126 -0.73 -11.65 -2.00
C TRP A 126 0.54 -11.88 -1.20
N VAL A 127 0.93 -13.13 -1.08
CA VAL A 127 2.16 -13.54 -0.39
C VAL A 127 3.02 -14.43 -1.27
N ALA A 128 4.34 -14.38 -1.04
CA ALA A 128 5.25 -15.41 -1.50
C ALA A 128 5.72 -16.21 -0.29
N ILE A 129 5.63 -17.54 -0.42
CA ILE A 129 6.03 -18.50 0.59
C ILE A 129 7.39 -19.09 0.16
N ALA A 130 8.35 -19.04 1.06
CA ALA A 130 9.67 -19.63 0.89
C ALA A 130 9.66 -21.16 1.16
N PRO A 131 10.73 -21.90 0.82
CA PRO A 131 10.79 -23.36 1.04
C PRO A 131 10.63 -23.80 2.49
N ASP A 132 10.91 -22.93 3.45
CA ASP A 132 10.71 -23.15 4.88
C ASP A 132 9.25 -23.00 5.35
N GLY A 133 8.32 -22.79 4.42
CA GLY A 133 6.89 -22.62 4.69
C GLY A 133 6.50 -21.22 5.19
N LYS A 134 7.44 -20.29 5.34
CA LYS A 134 7.18 -18.95 5.86
C LYS A 134 6.87 -17.94 4.77
N VAL A 135 6.05 -16.95 5.12
CA VAL A 135 5.86 -15.77 4.27
C VAL A 135 7.17 -14.98 4.20
N CYS A 136 7.72 -14.82 3.00
CA CYS A 136 8.94 -14.05 2.75
C CYS A 136 8.68 -12.70 2.05
N TYR A 137 7.52 -12.56 1.41
CA TYR A 137 7.10 -11.35 0.72
C TYR A 137 5.58 -11.18 0.80
N MET A 138 5.12 -9.93 0.78
CA MET A 138 3.70 -9.60 0.68
C MET A 138 3.48 -8.33 -0.12
N GLN A 139 2.31 -8.23 -0.78
CA GLN A 139 1.87 -7.08 -1.56
C GLN A 139 0.37 -7.13 -1.81
N TRP A 140 -0.27 -5.96 -1.89
CA TRP A 140 -1.71 -5.84 -2.21
C TRP A 140 -1.90 -5.58 -3.69
N LEU A 141 -2.81 -6.36 -4.29
CA LEU A 141 -3.34 -6.12 -5.61
C LEU A 141 -4.77 -5.58 -5.47
N VAL A 142 -4.98 -4.36 -5.93
CA VAL A 142 -6.22 -3.60 -5.73
C VAL A 142 -6.89 -3.35 -7.07
N ALA A 143 -8.18 -3.66 -7.15
CA ALA A 143 -9.01 -3.51 -8.35
C ALA A 143 -9.77 -2.16 -8.36
N PRO A 144 -10.34 -1.74 -9.50
CA PRO A 144 -11.18 -0.53 -9.59
C PRO A 144 -12.39 -0.56 -8.65
N SER A 145 -12.96 -1.73 -8.37
CA SER A 145 -14.04 -1.91 -7.39
C SER A 145 -13.69 -1.48 -5.97
N ASP A 146 -12.40 -1.35 -5.68
CA ASP A 146 -11.88 -0.98 -4.36
C ASP A 146 -11.45 0.49 -4.26
N ASN A 147 -11.78 1.33 -5.25
CA ASN A 147 -11.44 2.76 -5.25
C ASN A 147 -11.86 3.48 -3.96
N ASP A 148 -13.03 3.17 -3.42
CA ASP A 148 -13.51 3.77 -2.16
C ASP A 148 -12.65 3.33 -0.97
N ARG A 149 -12.16 2.09 -0.95
CA ARG A 149 -11.25 1.57 0.08
C ARG A 149 -9.85 2.19 -0.05
N ILE A 150 -9.36 2.37 -1.29
CA ILE A 150 -8.11 3.10 -1.55
C ILE A 150 -8.23 4.51 -0.97
N ARG A 151 -9.30 5.23 -1.30
CA ARG A 151 -9.55 6.58 -0.80
C ARG A 151 -9.69 6.60 0.73
N ALA A 152 -10.42 5.68 1.33
CA ALA A 152 -10.56 5.60 2.77
C ALA A 152 -9.22 5.36 3.49
N GLN A 153 -8.32 4.55 2.90
CA GLN A 153 -7.02 4.20 3.49
C GLN A 153 -5.96 5.28 3.30
N TRP A 154 -5.90 5.91 2.13
CA TRP A 154 -4.81 6.79 1.70
C TRP A 154 -5.25 8.18 1.22
N ASP A 155 -6.55 8.51 1.30
CA ASP A 155 -7.17 9.71 0.75
C ASP A 155 -6.88 9.82 -0.77
N ASP A 156 -6.27 10.96 -1.18
CA ASP A 156 -5.89 11.30 -2.55
C ASP A 156 -4.47 10.85 -2.95
N LEU A 157 -3.83 9.99 -2.14
CA LEU A 157 -2.45 9.57 -2.38
C LEU A 157 -2.27 8.76 -3.67
N PHE A 158 -3.32 8.07 -4.11
CA PHE A 158 -3.35 7.32 -5.36
C PHE A 158 -4.44 7.88 -6.28
N PRO A 159 -4.23 7.80 -7.62
CA PRO A 159 -5.28 8.14 -8.56
C PRO A 159 -6.44 7.17 -8.44
N GLN A 160 -7.64 7.60 -8.83
CA GLN A 160 -8.76 6.71 -9.02
C GLN A 160 -8.46 5.77 -10.19
N LEU A 161 -8.58 4.47 -9.97
CA LEU A 161 -8.33 3.46 -10.99
C LEU A 161 -9.45 3.45 -12.03
N GLY A 162 -9.07 3.44 -13.29
CA GLY A 162 -9.96 3.19 -14.43
C GLY A 162 -10.39 1.72 -14.51
N PRO A 163 -11.35 1.38 -15.38
CA PRO A 163 -11.91 0.02 -15.46
C PRO A 163 -10.90 -1.04 -15.88
N ASP A 164 -9.84 -0.65 -16.59
CA ASP A 164 -8.75 -1.51 -17.07
C ASP A 164 -7.44 -1.34 -16.29
N GLU A 165 -7.50 -0.74 -15.11
CA GLU A 165 -6.33 -0.44 -14.28
C GLU A 165 -6.35 -1.24 -12.96
N ALA A 166 -5.18 -1.52 -12.43
CA ALA A 166 -4.97 -2.09 -11.12
C ALA A 166 -3.85 -1.36 -10.38
N LEU A 167 -3.84 -1.43 -9.06
CA LEU A 167 -2.77 -0.90 -8.23
C LEU A 167 -2.10 -2.02 -7.44
N LEU A 168 -0.77 -2.09 -7.54
CA LEU A 168 0.07 -2.88 -6.64
C LEU A 168 0.70 -1.96 -5.60
N GLU A 169 0.41 -2.20 -4.31
CA GLU A 169 0.90 -1.36 -3.23
C GLU A 169 1.35 -2.19 -2.02
N GLY A 170 2.13 -1.57 -1.13
CA GLY A 170 2.56 -2.20 0.11
C GLY A 170 3.55 -3.36 -0.06
N ALA A 171 4.39 -3.34 -1.10
CA ALA A 171 5.43 -4.35 -1.29
C ALA A 171 6.36 -4.43 -0.07
N PHE A 172 6.46 -5.61 0.56
CA PHE A 172 7.29 -5.85 1.72
C PHE A 172 8.01 -7.19 1.61
N THR A 173 9.34 -7.15 1.69
CA THR A 173 10.19 -8.35 1.75
C THR A 173 10.82 -8.45 3.13
N GLY A 174 10.68 -9.60 3.78
CA GLY A 174 11.33 -9.88 5.07
C GLY A 174 12.84 -9.71 5.00
N ASP A 175 13.44 -9.16 6.06
CA ASP A 175 14.87 -8.79 6.07
C ASP A 175 15.78 -9.97 5.71
N ALA A 176 15.48 -11.18 6.22
CA ALA A 176 16.22 -12.41 5.95
C ALA A 176 16.17 -12.87 4.47
N TYR A 177 15.21 -12.36 3.71
CA TYR A 177 14.96 -12.78 2.32
C TYR A 177 15.32 -11.70 1.30
N ARG A 178 15.87 -10.57 1.73
CA ARG A 178 16.30 -9.49 0.82
C ARG A 178 17.48 -9.91 -0.04
N GLY A 179 17.63 -9.28 -1.20
CA GLY A 179 18.72 -9.58 -2.14
C GLY A 179 18.52 -10.80 -3.05
N GLN A 180 17.48 -11.60 -2.83
CA GLN A 180 17.23 -12.87 -3.53
C GLN A 180 16.31 -12.74 -4.77
N GLY A 181 16.04 -11.52 -5.25
CA GLY A 181 15.17 -11.29 -6.42
C GLY A 181 13.68 -11.51 -6.18
N ILE A 182 13.27 -11.79 -4.94
CA ILE A 182 11.90 -12.17 -4.55
C ILE A 182 10.89 -11.09 -4.94
N MET A 183 11.16 -9.82 -4.62
CA MET A 183 10.25 -8.73 -4.95
C MET A 183 9.94 -8.69 -6.45
N ALA A 184 10.96 -8.71 -7.31
CA ALA A 184 10.76 -8.63 -8.76
C ALA A 184 10.01 -9.84 -9.29
N HIS A 185 10.36 -11.05 -8.82
CA HIS A 185 9.68 -12.30 -9.20
C HIS A 185 8.19 -12.25 -8.75
N ALA A 186 7.93 -12.04 -7.46
CA ALA A 186 6.58 -12.04 -6.91
C ALA A 186 5.71 -10.96 -7.55
N MET A 187 6.20 -9.72 -7.59
CA MET A 187 5.49 -8.58 -8.18
C MET A 187 5.11 -8.84 -9.64
N SER A 188 6.02 -9.44 -10.43
CA SER A 188 5.75 -9.74 -11.84
C SER A 188 4.65 -10.79 -12.00
N ARG A 189 4.54 -11.74 -11.07
CA ARG A 189 3.51 -12.79 -11.08
C ARG A 189 2.18 -12.28 -10.53
N ILE A 190 2.20 -11.52 -9.44
CA ILE A 190 1.00 -10.93 -8.85
C ILE A 190 0.32 -9.97 -9.85
N ALA A 191 1.12 -9.20 -10.61
CA ALA A 191 0.58 -8.31 -11.64
C ALA A 191 -0.30 -9.06 -12.67
N LEU A 192 0.02 -10.32 -13.02
CA LEU A 192 -0.79 -11.09 -13.96
C LEU A 192 -2.18 -11.41 -13.43
N ALA A 193 -2.35 -11.56 -12.12
CA ALA A 193 -3.66 -11.81 -11.51
C ALA A 193 -4.64 -10.63 -11.70
N ALA A 194 -4.15 -9.44 -12.05
CA ALA A 194 -5.01 -8.31 -12.40
C ALA A 194 -5.85 -8.57 -13.67
N ARG A 195 -5.44 -9.49 -14.53
CA ARG A 195 -6.22 -9.91 -15.70
C ARG A 195 -7.56 -10.57 -15.32
N ASP A 196 -7.64 -11.18 -14.15
CA ASP A 196 -8.84 -11.88 -13.68
C ASP A 196 -10.02 -10.92 -13.50
N PHE A 197 -9.76 -9.62 -13.35
CA PHE A 197 -10.78 -8.58 -13.29
C PHE A 197 -10.67 -7.56 -14.44
N GLY A 198 -10.02 -7.92 -15.55
CA GLY A 198 -9.98 -7.18 -16.81
C GLY A 198 -8.94 -6.06 -16.86
N ALA A 199 -8.00 -5.97 -15.92
CA ALA A 199 -6.97 -4.95 -15.99
C ALA A 199 -5.95 -5.24 -17.08
N ARG A 200 -5.67 -4.22 -17.88
CA ARG A 200 -4.53 -4.14 -18.80
C ARG A 200 -3.33 -3.47 -18.14
N TRP A 201 -3.58 -2.41 -17.38
CA TRP A 201 -2.53 -1.61 -16.77
C TRP A 201 -2.41 -1.90 -15.27
N VAL A 202 -1.20 -2.18 -14.83
CA VAL A 202 -0.91 -2.32 -13.39
C VAL A 202 0.03 -1.21 -12.96
N HIS A 203 -0.39 -0.44 -11.97
CA HIS A 203 0.32 0.71 -11.45
C HIS A 203 0.98 0.41 -10.11
N THR A 204 2.07 1.10 -9.79
CA THR A 204 2.68 1.15 -8.46
C THR A 204 3.41 2.48 -8.27
N PHE A 205 3.62 2.90 -7.04
CA PHE A 205 4.31 4.15 -6.72
C PHE A 205 5.49 3.89 -5.79
N VAL A 206 6.65 4.41 -6.17
CA VAL A 206 7.89 4.21 -5.40
C VAL A 206 8.56 5.55 -5.17
N GLY A 207 8.92 5.84 -3.91
CA GLY A 207 9.67 7.05 -3.57
C GLY A 207 10.96 7.16 -4.37
N VAL A 208 11.29 8.36 -4.87
CA VAL A 208 12.46 8.60 -5.73
C VAL A 208 13.79 8.17 -5.09
N THR A 209 13.87 8.18 -3.77
CA THR A 209 15.06 7.76 -3.01
C THR A 209 15.12 6.25 -2.75
N ASN A 210 14.03 5.51 -3.03
CA ASN A 210 13.98 4.07 -2.80
C ASN A 210 14.53 3.30 -4.02
N THR A 211 15.84 3.46 -4.26
CA THR A 211 16.55 2.83 -5.38
C THR A 211 16.37 1.31 -5.46
N PRO A 212 16.42 0.54 -4.34
CA PRO A 212 16.19 -0.90 -4.41
C PRO A 212 14.82 -1.27 -4.97
N SER A 213 13.75 -0.60 -4.51
CA SER A 213 12.39 -0.85 -5.02
C SER A 213 12.22 -0.41 -6.47
N LEU A 214 12.80 0.73 -6.88
CA LEU A 214 12.79 1.16 -8.29
C LEU A 214 13.46 0.13 -9.20
N LYS A 215 14.61 -0.43 -8.79
CA LYS A 215 15.28 -1.51 -9.53
C LYS A 215 14.43 -2.79 -9.57
N GLY A 216 13.76 -3.13 -8.47
CA GLY A 216 12.85 -4.27 -8.38
C GLY A 216 11.66 -4.13 -9.33
N CYS A 217 11.00 -2.97 -9.33
CA CYS A 217 9.89 -2.66 -10.24
C CYS A 217 10.32 -2.73 -11.71
N LYS A 218 11.47 -2.13 -12.06
CA LYS A 218 12.01 -2.23 -13.43
C LYS A 218 12.22 -3.68 -13.85
N LYS A 219 12.83 -4.50 -12.98
CA LYS A 219 13.01 -5.94 -13.25
C LYS A 219 11.68 -6.69 -13.37
N ALA A 220 10.62 -6.24 -12.69
CA ALA A 220 9.28 -6.80 -12.79
C ALA A 220 8.49 -6.31 -14.03
N GLY A 221 9.10 -5.51 -14.91
CA GLY A 221 8.51 -5.03 -16.16
C GLY A 221 7.75 -3.72 -16.03
N PHE A 222 7.91 -2.99 -14.94
CA PHE A 222 7.28 -1.69 -14.74
C PHE A 222 8.16 -0.57 -15.30
N VAL A 223 7.53 0.37 -16.00
CA VAL A 223 8.18 1.55 -16.59
C VAL A 223 7.62 2.83 -15.98
N PRO A 224 8.43 3.87 -15.76
CA PRO A 224 7.98 5.16 -15.29
C PRO A 224 6.98 5.77 -16.27
N PHE A 225 5.88 6.40 -15.76
CA PHE A 225 4.91 7.09 -16.60
C PHE A 225 4.42 8.41 -16.00
N GLN A 226 4.55 8.59 -14.70
CA GLN A 226 4.20 9.84 -14.03
C GLN A 226 5.03 10.05 -12.77
N GLN A 227 4.98 11.27 -12.25
CA GLN A 227 5.54 11.63 -10.96
C GLN A 227 4.41 12.04 -10.02
N ARG A 228 4.47 11.61 -8.77
CA ARG A 228 3.60 12.08 -7.69
C ARG A 228 4.40 12.98 -6.76
N SER A 229 3.95 14.20 -6.58
CA SER A 229 4.43 15.12 -5.54
C SER A 229 3.42 15.15 -4.39
N GLU A 230 3.87 14.91 -3.18
CA GLU A 230 3.10 15.02 -1.94
C GLU A 230 3.71 16.11 -1.08
N VAL A 231 2.93 17.17 -0.82
CA VAL A 231 3.36 18.34 -0.07
C VAL A 231 2.50 18.48 1.18
N TRP A 232 3.15 18.52 2.35
CA TRP A 232 2.51 18.82 3.62
C TRP A 232 2.87 20.23 4.09
N ARG A 233 1.85 20.99 4.47
CA ARG A 233 1.96 22.31 5.09
C ARG A 233 0.91 22.43 6.19
N LEU A 234 1.32 22.65 7.44
CA LEU A 234 0.44 22.88 8.59
C LEU A 234 -0.67 21.83 8.68
N LEU A 235 -0.32 20.54 8.62
CA LEU A 235 -1.22 19.37 8.67
C LEU A 235 -2.14 19.20 7.46
N ARG A 236 -2.03 20.07 6.45
CA ARG A 236 -2.75 19.93 5.17
C ARG A 236 -1.86 19.22 4.15
N ARG A 237 -2.43 18.26 3.44
CA ARG A 237 -1.78 17.53 2.36
C ARG A 237 -2.29 18.02 1.01
N ARG A 238 -1.36 18.14 0.06
CA ARG A 238 -1.67 18.33 -1.36
C ARG A 238 -0.91 17.26 -2.14
N VAL A 239 -1.59 16.57 -3.03
CA VAL A 239 -1.01 15.59 -3.93
C VAL A 239 -1.21 16.06 -5.36
N VAL A 240 -0.15 15.95 -6.17
CA VAL A 240 -0.18 16.32 -7.59
C VAL A 240 0.47 15.20 -8.39
N PHE A 241 -0.18 14.79 -9.47
CA PHE A 241 0.34 13.83 -10.43
C PHE A 241 0.72 14.58 -11.71
N THR A 242 1.96 14.38 -12.18
CA THR A 242 2.49 15.00 -13.40
C THR A 242 2.98 13.90 -14.33
N PRO A 243 2.48 13.79 -15.56
CA PRO A 243 3.01 12.85 -16.54
C PRO A 243 4.51 13.03 -16.73
N LEU A 244 5.23 11.95 -16.96
CA LEU A 244 6.62 11.99 -17.42
C LEU A 244 6.62 12.00 -18.94
N ALA A 245 7.50 12.83 -19.52
CA ALA A 245 7.68 12.94 -20.94
C ALA A 245 8.29 11.67 -21.54
#